data_1320c316cb93c2107cd8194b0d35d2a8
#
_entry.id   1320c316cb93c2107cd8194b0d35d2a8
#
_cell.length_a   1.000
_cell.length_b   1.000
_cell.length_c   1.000
_cell.angle_alpha   90.00
_cell.angle_beta   90.00
_cell.angle_gamma   90.00
#
_symmetry.space_group_name_H-M   'P 1'
#
loop_
_entity.id
_entity.type
_entity.pdbx_description
1 polymer ?
#
loop_
_entity_poly.entity_id
_entity_poly.type
_entity_poly.pdbx_seq_one_letter_code
_entity_poly.pdbx_strand_id
1 'polypeptide(L)'
;MTGVQTCALPISIRVYISEKGNYPVSDIINILLKEEDAMGLYSHAVLDNFSDQVKRNRAELTWLIHSLKRAGKSIVGVSAPAKGMTLLNYCRIGNDWLDVVSEKSTLKIDRYTPGMHIPVVSDNYLFEKQPDYALLLAWNFAEEIMENLSAYKNSGGKFIIPIPMPKIV
;
A
#
# COMPACT_ATOMS: atom_id res chain seq x y z
N MET A 1 19.32 14.38 19.34
CA MET A 1 18.32 14.73 18.30
C MET A 1 18.00 16.21 18.42
N THR A 2 18.05 16.95 17.32
CA THR A 2 17.91 18.42 17.34
C THR A 2 16.60 18.92 16.72
N GLY A 3 15.88 18.10 15.99
CA GLY A 3 14.57 18.45 15.43
C GLY A 3 14.03 17.36 14.53
N VAL A 4 12.71 17.34 14.39
CA VAL A 4 11.98 16.46 13.46
C VAL A 4 11.14 17.35 12.55
N GLN A 5 11.24 17.12 11.25
CA GLN A 5 10.38 17.75 10.27
C GLN A 5 9.49 16.67 9.65
N THR A 6 8.18 16.82 9.78
CA THR A 6 7.22 15.99 9.06
C THR A 6 7.18 16.41 7.59
N CYS A 7 7.24 15.44 6.68
CA CYS A 7 6.95 15.71 5.27
C CYS A 7 5.46 16.05 5.08
N ALA A 8 5.14 16.77 4.04
CA ALA A 8 3.76 17.12 3.67
C ALA A 8 2.88 15.88 3.41
N LEU A 9 3.48 14.72 3.17
CA LEU A 9 2.82 13.42 3.11
C LEU A 9 3.12 12.64 4.39
N PRO A 10 2.09 12.12 5.12
CA PRO A 10 2.26 11.51 6.44
C PRO A 10 2.86 10.09 6.41
N ILE A 11 3.88 9.87 5.60
CA ILE A 11 4.51 8.56 5.39
C ILE A 11 5.97 8.51 5.79
N SER A 12 6.56 9.66 6.15
CA SER A 12 7.97 9.73 6.55
C SER A 12 8.24 10.93 7.46
N ILE A 13 9.24 10.80 8.30
CA ILE A 13 9.79 11.87 9.11
C ILE A 13 11.24 12.10 8.74
N ARG A 14 11.71 13.35 8.86
CA ARG A 14 13.13 13.69 8.75
C ARG A 14 13.67 13.98 10.14
N VAL A 15 14.70 13.26 10.54
CA VAL A 15 15.37 13.41 11.84
C VAL A 15 16.73 14.09 11.63
N TYR A 16 16.98 15.15 12.38
CA TYR A 16 18.27 15.83 12.41
C TYR A 16 19.02 15.41 13.68
N ILE A 17 20.26 15.01 13.53
CA ILE A 17 21.13 14.56 14.61
C ILE A 17 22.40 15.38 14.60
N SER A 18 22.84 15.86 15.78
CA SER A 18 24.10 16.58 15.95
C SER A 18 24.75 16.20 17.28
N GLU A 19 25.99 16.66 17.47
CA GLU A 19 26.64 16.61 18.79
C GLU A 19 25.83 17.41 19.81
N LYS A 20 25.85 16.93 21.07
CA LYS A 20 25.13 17.55 22.18
C LYS A 20 25.60 19.01 22.38
N GLY A 21 24.65 19.93 22.36
CA GLY A 21 24.88 21.36 22.60
C GLY A 21 25.09 22.21 21.34
N ASN A 22 25.27 21.61 20.15
CA ASN A 22 25.46 22.39 18.90
C ASN A 22 24.18 23.08 18.42
N TYR A 23 23.03 22.46 18.70
CA TYR A 23 21.71 23.01 18.32
C TYR A 23 20.69 22.78 19.45
N PRO A 24 19.70 23.65 19.59
CA PRO A 24 18.62 23.43 20.54
C PRO A 24 17.79 22.20 20.14
N VAL A 25 17.35 21.44 21.13
CA VAL A 25 16.43 20.31 20.92
C VAL A 25 15.02 20.87 20.72
N SER A 26 14.37 20.47 19.63
CA SER A 26 13.00 20.88 19.34
C SER A 26 12.00 20.20 20.28
N ASP A 27 11.01 20.94 20.76
CA ASP A 27 9.95 20.43 21.63
C ASP A 27 9.09 19.36 20.95
N ILE A 28 9.03 19.36 19.61
CA ILE A 28 8.31 18.34 18.83
C ILE A 28 8.79 16.92 19.14
N ILE A 29 10.06 16.75 19.53
CA ILE A 29 10.60 15.43 19.90
C ILE A 29 9.87 14.90 21.14
N ASN A 30 9.70 15.75 22.16
CA ASN A 30 9.02 15.36 23.38
C ASN A 30 7.51 15.13 23.16
N ILE A 31 6.90 15.86 22.23
CA ILE A 31 5.50 15.67 21.85
C ILE A 31 5.35 14.31 21.18
N LEU A 32 6.15 13.99 20.17
CA LEU A 32 6.08 12.72 19.47
C LEU A 32 6.36 11.53 20.41
N LEU A 33 7.35 11.64 21.31
CA LEU A 33 7.63 10.58 22.29
C LEU A 33 6.45 10.33 23.24
N LYS A 34 5.75 11.39 23.65
CA LYS A 34 4.55 11.25 24.49
C LYS A 34 3.38 10.63 23.71
N GLU A 35 3.22 10.97 22.44
CA GLU A 35 2.21 10.37 21.57
C GLU A 35 2.49 8.87 21.38
N GLU A 36 3.72 8.49 21.11
CA GLU A 36 4.14 7.08 20.98
C GLU A 36 3.91 6.29 22.27
N ASP A 37 4.22 6.89 23.42
CA ASP A 37 4.00 6.28 24.74
C ASP A 37 2.49 6.13 25.03
N ALA A 38 1.69 7.16 24.73
CA ALA A 38 0.24 7.10 24.85
C ALA A 38 -0.41 6.05 23.92
N MET A 39 0.15 5.81 22.75
CA MET A 39 -0.25 4.73 21.85
C MET A 39 0.16 3.34 22.36
N GLY A 40 1.02 3.26 23.37
CA GLY A 40 1.52 2.01 23.94
C GLY A 40 2.44 1.24 23.00
N LEU A 41 3.19 1.90 22.12
CA LEU A 41 4.04 1.25 21.10
C LEU A 41 5.13 0.37 21.68
N TYR A 42 5.46 0.55 22.97
CA TYR A 42 6.43 -0.28 23.71
C TYR A 42 5.77 -1.45 24.45
N SER A 43 4.46 -1.62 24.32
CA SER A 43 3.68 -2.67 24.99
C SER A 43 3.57 -3.90 24.10
N HIS A 44 3.86 -5.11 24.65
CA HIS A 44 3.66 -6.37 23.95
C HIS A 44 2.22 -6.55 23.48
N ALA A 45 1.24 -6.13 24.28
CA ALA A 45 -0.18 -6.25 23.93
C ALA A 45 -0.55 -5.47 22.65
N VAL A 46 0.02 -4.28 22.45
CA VAL A 46 -0.19 -3.49 21.23
C VAL A 46 0.45 -4.16 20.03
N LEU A 47 1.66 -4.71 20.18
CA LEU A 47 2.36 -5.42 19.11
C LEU A 47 1.65 -6.73 18.74
N ASP A 48 1.15 -7.48 19.72
CA ASP A 48 0.35 -8.68 19.49
C ASP A 48 -0.95 -8.37 18.75
N ASN A 49 -1.66 -7.32 19.16
CA ASN A 49 -2.88 -6.87 18.47
C ASN A 49 -2.56 -6.46 17.01
N PHE A 50 -1.47 -5.74 16.77
CA PHE A 50 -1.01 -5.41 15.42
C PHE A 50 -0.73 -6.67 14.60
N SER A 51 -0.01 -7.65 15.16
CA SER A 51 0.24 -8.93 14.52
C SER A 51 -1.05 -9.64 14.12
N ASP A 52 -2.05 -9.65 14.98
CA ASP A 52 -3.33 -10.28 14.71
C ASP A 52 -4.16 -9.51 13.67
N GLN A 53 -4.07 -8.18 13.63
CA GLN A 53 -4.67 -7.37 12.56
C GLN A 53 -4.03 -7.69 11.20
N VAL A 54 -2.71 -7.85 11.14
CA VAL A 54 -1.99 -8.24 9.91
C VAL A 54 -2.44 -9.62 9.41
N LYS A 55 -2.57 -10.60 10.32
CA LYS A 55 -3.07 -11.95 9.97
C LYS A 55 -4.51 -11.92 9.47
N ARG A 56 -5.38 -11.16 10.12
CA ARG A 56 -6.79 -10.98 9.70
C ARG A 56 -6.87 -10.32 8.34
N ASN A 57 -6.14 -9.21 8.13
CA ASN A 57 -6.09 -8.53 6.84
C ASN A 57 -5.66 -9.49 5.72
N ARG A 58 -4.61 -10.30 5.94
CA ARG A 58 -4.16 -11.32 4.98
C ARG A 58 -5.30 -12.29 4.64
N ALA A 59 -5.97 -12.84 5.63
CA ALA A 59 -7.04 -13.80 5.43
C ALA A 59 -8.19 -13.20 4.61
N GLU A 60 -8.62 -12.00 4.96
CA GLU A 60 -9.73 -11.30 4.30
C GLU A 60 -9.37 -10.86 2.88
N LEU A 61 -8.16 -10.31 2.66
CA LEU A 61 -7.72 -9.93 1.33
C LEU A 61 -7.62 -11.15 0.41
N THR A 62 -7.01 -12.22 0.90
CA THR A 62 -6.89 -13.46 0.13
C THR A 62 -8.27 -14.03 -0.21
N TRP A 63 -9.16 -14.09 0.78
CA TRP A 63 -10.53 -14.55 0.57
C TRP A 63 -11.28 -13.69 -0.47
N LEU A 64 -11.18 -12.36 -0.37
CA LEU A 64 -11.81 -11.43 -1.31
C LEU A 64 -11.33 -11.67 -2.74
N ILE A 65 -10.00 -11.66 -2.96
CA ILE A 65 -9.39 -11.87 -4.28
C ILE A 65 -9.81 -13.23 -4.86
N HIS A 66 -9.73 -14.31 -4.08
CA HIS A 66 -10.12 -15.64 -4.53
C HIS A 66 -11.61 -15.73 -4.86
N SER A 67 -12.46 -15.09 -4.06
CA SER A 67 -13.91 -15.07 -4.29
C SER A 67 -14.25 -14.37 -5.60
N LEU A 68 -13.63 -13.24 -5.88
CA LEU A 68 -13.81 -12.49 -7.12
C LEU A 68 -13.32 -13.29 -8.34
N LYS A 69 -12.13 -13.91 -8.27
CA LYS A 69 -11.62 -14.74 -9.37
C LYS A 69 -12.50 -15.97 -9.62
N ARG A 70 -13.02 -16.63 -8.58
CA ARG A 70 -13.98 -17.75 -8.72
C ARG A 70 -15.30 -17.30 -9.36
N ALA A 71 -15.69 -16.05 -9.16
CA ALA A 71 -16.83 -15.44 -9.83
C ALA A 71 -16.53 -15.00 -11.28
N GLY A 72 -15.37 -15.38 -11.83
CA GLY A 72 -14.96 -15.06 -13.19
C GLY A 72 -14.52 -13.61 -13.39
N LYS A 73 -14.21 -12.88 -12.31
CA LYS A 73 -13.80 -11.48 -12.37
C LYS A 73 -12.32 -11.31 -12.72
N SER A 74 -12.03 -10.32 -13.56
CA SER A 74 -10.67 -9.90 -13.87
C SER A 74 -10.16 -8.93 -12.80
N ILE A 75 -8.92 -9.15 -12.32
CA ILE A 75 -8.31 -8.33 -11.28
C ILE A 75 -6.89 -7.98 -11.71
N VAL A 76 -6.55 -6.69 -11.64
CA VAL A 76 -5.18 -6.21 -11.88
C VAL A 76 -4.66 -5.46 -10.65
N GLY A 77 -3.33 -5.49 -10.44
CA GLY A 77 -2.69 -4.60 -9.47
C GLY A 77 -2.48 -3.21 -10.07
N VAL A 78 -2.52 -2.17 -9.26
CA VAL A 78 -2.21 -0.79 -9.68
C VAL A 78 -1.05 -0.26 -8.86
N SER A 79 -0.03 0.22 -9.58
CA SER A 79 1.30 0.60 -9.09
C SER A 79 2.13 -0.57 -8.58
N ALA A 80 3.45 -0.43 -8.69
CA ALA A 80 4.40 -1.45 -8.24
C ALA A 80 5.39 -0.90 -7.19
N PRO A 81 4.92 -0.40 -6.02
CA PRO A 81 5.78 0.05 -4.95
C PRO A 81 6.32 -1.14 -4.14
N ALA A 82 7.47 -0.97 -3.47
CA ALA A 82 8.08 -2.02 -2.64
C ALA A 82 7.11 -2.60 -1.59
N LYS A 83 6.33 -1.74 -0.92
CA LYS A 83 5.32 -2.18 0.06
C LYS A 83 4.20 -3.04 -0.55
N GLY A 84 3.78 -2.73 -1.79
CA GLY A 84 2.81 -3.54 -2.53
C GLY A 84 3.37 -4.93 -2.83
N MET A 85 4.64 -5.01 -3.20
CA MET A 85 5.32 -6.30 -3.42
C MET A 85 5.41 -7.10 -2.12
N THR A 86 5.70 -6.47 -0.99
CA THR A 86 5.67 -7.11 0.33
C THR A 86 4.29 -7.69 0.63
N LEU A 87 3.21 -6.93 0.38
CA LEU A 87 1.83 -7.40 0.56
C LEU A 87 1.52 -8.61 -0.31
N LEU A 88 1.81 -8.53 -1.62
CA LEU A 88 1.56 -9.65 -2.55
C LEU A 88 2.31 -10.92 -2.15
N ASN A 89 3.59 -10.79 -1.78
CA ASN A 89 4.40 -11.92 -1.33
C ASN A 89 3.88 -12.51 -0.01
N TYR A 90 3.52 -11.67 0.96
CA TYR A 90 2.98 -12.11 2.23
C TYR A 90 1.62 -12.81 2.08
N CYS A 91 0.75 -12.30 1.22
CA CYS A 91 -0.56 -12.87 0.92
C CYS A 91 -0.48 -14.03 -0.10
N ARG A 92 0.67 -14.26 -0.74
CA ARG A 92 0.85 -15.22 -1.84
C ARG A 92 -0.13 -14.98 -3.00
N ILE A 93 -0.34 -13.72 -3.34
CA ILE A 93 -1.16 -13.31 -4.47
C ILE A 93 -0.25 -13.18 -5.70
N GLY A 94 -0.25 -14.18 -6.55
CA GLY A 94 0.55 -14.27 -7.78
C GLY A 94 -0.28 -14.18 -9.05
N ASN A 95 0.29 -14.64 -10.17
CA ASN A 95 -0.33 -14.61 -11.51
C ASN A 95 -1.67 -15.37 -11.59
N ASP A 96 -1.87 -16.37 -10.72
CA ASP A 96 -3.15 -17.11 -10.68
C ASP A 96 -4.32 -16.22 -10.23
N TRP A 97 -4.01 -15.08 -9.60
CA TRP A 97 -4.99 -14.21 -8.97
C TRP A 97 -4.99 -12.80 -9.53
N LEU A 98 -3.82 -12.26 -9.93
CA LEU A 98 -3.69 -10.98 -10.62
C LEU A 98 -3.14 -11.20 -12.01
N ASP A 99 -3.85 -10.72 -13.02
CA ASP A 99 -3.46 -10.90 -14.41
C ASP A 99 -2.16 -10.14 -14.74
N VAL A 100 -2.06 -8.89 -14.28
CA VAL A 100 -0.90 -7.99 -14.42
C VAL A 100 -0.85 -6.99 -13.27
N VAL A 101 0.24 -6.23 -13.19
CA VAL A 101 0.34 -4.99 -12.39
C VAL A 101 0.57 -3.82 -13.33
N SER A 102 -0.32 -2.83 -13.32
CA SER A 102 -0.15 -1.59 -14.09
C SER A 102 0.79 -0.61 -13.37
N GLU A 103 1.58 0.13 -14.14
CA GLU A 103 2.59 1.04 -13.60
C GLU A 103 2.83 2.21 -14.57
N LYS A 104 3.10 3.40 -14.01
CA LYS A 104 3.45 4.60 -14.78
C LYS A 104 4.95 4.68 -15.12
N SER A 105 5.79 4.12 -14.26
CA SER A 105 7.25 4.20 -14.42
C SER A 105 7.73 3.30 -15.54
N THR A 106 8.29 3.90 -16.60
CA THR A 106 8.90 3.19 -17.72
C THR A 106 10.07 2.28 -17.29
N LEU A 107 10.68 2.53 -16.12
CA LEU A 107 11.76 1.69 -15.58
C LEU A 107 11.26 0.33 -15.09
N LYS A 108 9.95 0.18 -14.84
CA LYS A 108 9.34 -1.05 -14.31
C LYS A 108 8.47 -1.77 -15.34
N ILE A 109 7.96 -1.06 -16.34
CA ILE A 109 7.16 -1.64 -17.43
C ILE A 109 8.02 -2.68 -18.18
N ASP A 110 7.38 -3.74 -18.67
CA ASP A 110 7.99 -4.91 -19.33
C ASP A 110 8.92 -5.74 -18.41
N ARG A 111 8.75 -5.60 -17.10
CA ARG A 111 9.41 -6.41 -16.09
C ARG A 111 8.40 -7.25 -15.31
N TYR A 112 8.91 -7.95 -14.31
CA TYR A 112 8.10 -8.78 -13.41
C TYR A 112 8.22 -8.30 -11.98
N THR A 113 7.15 -8.47 -11.20
CA THR A 113 7.18 -8.19 -9.77
C THR A 113 8.11 -9.18 -9.07
N PRO A 114 8.94 -8.72 -8.11
CA PRO A 114 9.79 -9.62 -7.34
C PRO A 114 8.96 -10.59 -6.50
N GLY A 115 9.36 -11.86 -6.51
CA GLY A 115 8.72 -12.94 -5.76
C GLY A 115 7.54 -13.55 -6.49
N MET A 116 6.45 -12.83 -6.69
CA MET A 116 5.23 -13.38 -7.32
C MET A 116 5.27 -13.40 -8.86
N HIS A 117 6.26 -12.77 -9.49
CA HIS A 117 6.51 -12.79 -10.93
C HIS A 117 5.29 -12.39 -11.80
N ILE A 118 4.51 -11.43 -11.33
CA ILE A 118 3.39 -10.87 -12.08
C ILE A 118 3.94 -9.91 -13.12
N PRO A 119 3.51 -9.96 -14.40
CA PRO A 119 3.95 -9.02 -15.43
C PRO A 119 3.58 -7.58 -15.06
N VAL A 120 4.50 -6.64 -15.30
CA VAL A 120 4.28 -5.21 -15.11
C VAL A 120 4.06 -4.55 -16.46
N VAL A 121 2.92 -3.89 -16.62
CA VAL A 121 2.47 -3.27 -17.88
C VAL A 121 2.20 -1.78 -17.68
N SER A 122 2.04 -1.05 -18.78
CA SER A 122 1.61 0.35 -18.74
C SER A 122 0.18 0.49 -18.18
N ASP A 123 -0.12 1.62 -17.54
CA ASP A 123 -1.48 1.99 -17.08
C ASP A 123 -2.52 2.03 -18.21
N ASN A 124 -2.11 2.13 -19.48
CA ASN A 124 -3.00 2.02 -20.61
C ASN A 124 -3.79 0.71 -20.63
N TYR A 125 -3.22 -0.35 -20.07
CA TYR A 125 -3.89 -1.65 -19.92
C TYR A 125 -5.26 -1.54 -19.24
N LEU A 126 -5.41 -0.67 -18.23
CA LEU A 126 -6.67 -0.44 -17.52
C LEU A 126 -7.77 0.07 -18.45
N PHE A 127 -7.41 0.92 -19.40
CA PHE A 127 -8.36 1.52 -20.35
C PHE A 127 -8.64 0.62 -21.55
N GLU A 128 -7.66 -0.15 -21.98
CA GLU A 128 -7.80 -1.06 -23.12
C GLU A 128 -8.53 -2.37 -22.74
N LYS A 129 -8.26 -2.92 -21.59
CA LYS A 129 -8.79 -4.21 -21.14
C LYS A 129 -9.97 -4.08 -20.19
N GLN A 130 -10.12 -2.92 -19.54
CA GLN A 130 -11.20 -2.62 -18.59
C GLN A 130 -11.46 -3.76 -17.59
N PRO A 131 -10.47 -4.15 -16.77
CA PRO A 131 -10.66 -5.19 -15.78
C PRO A 131 -11.77 -4.81 -14.79
N ASP A 132 -12.47 -5.81 -14.24
CA ASP A 132 -13.54 -5.56 -13.26
C ASP A 132 -13.02 -4.86 -12.01
N TYR A 133 -11.80 -5.24 -11.56
CA TYR A 133 -11.22 -4.73 -10.30
C TYR A 133 -9.76 -4.32 -10.45
N ALA A 134 -9.40 -3.25 -9.75
CA ALA A 134 -8.05 -2.71 -9.63
C ALA A 134 -7.59 -2.72 -8.16
N LEU A 135 -6.67 -3.61 -7.79
CA LEU A 135 -6.08 -3.69 -6.45
C LEU A 135 -5.02 -2.59 -6.29
N LEU A 136 -5.26 -1.62 -5.40
CA LEU A 136 -4.36 -0.49 -5.17
C LEU A 136 -3.17 -0.90 -4.31
N LEU A 137 -2.02 -1.16 -4.91
CA LEU A 137 -0.80 -1.55 -4.21
C LEU A 137 -0.06 -0.37 -3.56
N ALA A 138 -0.39 0.86 -3.99
CA ALA A 138 0.04 2.10 -3.36
C ALA A 138 -1.09 2.73 -2.52
N TRP A 139 -1.72 1.96 -1.66
CA TRP A 139 -2.96 2.28 -0.92
C TRP A 139 -2.96 3.59 -0.13
N ASN A 140 -1.81 4.09 0.31
CA ASN A 140 -1.71 5.40 0.97
C ASN A 140 -1.92 6.59 0.02
N PHE A 141 -1.92 6.36 -1.29
CA PHE A 141 -2.27 7.31 -2.34
C PHE A 141 -3.57 6.94 -3.03
N ALA A 142 -4.44 6.17 -2.35
CA ALA A 142 -5.66 5.64 -2.97
C ALA A 142 -6.55 6.74 -3.55
N GLU A 143 -6.75 7.84 -2.85
CA GLU A 143 -7.60 8.96 -3.32
C GLU A 143 -7.03 9.56 -4.60
N GLU A 144 -5.75 9.93 -4.61
CA GLU A 144 -5.05 10.47 -5.78
C GLU A 144 -5.09 9.50 -6.97
N ILE A 145 -4.85 8.20 -6.72
CA ILE A 145 -4.87 7.18 -7.78
C ILE A 145 -6.28 7.04 -8.36
N MET A 146 -7.31 7.01 -7.51
CA MET A 146 -8.70 6.90 -7.95
C MET A 146 -9.15 8.15 -8.75
N GLU A 147 -8.69 9.34 -8.38
CA GLU A 147 -8.92 10.56 -9.14
C GLU A 147 -8.25 10.50 -10.53
N ASN A 148 -6.97 10.11 -10.58
CA ASN A 148 -6.21 9.95 -11.82
C ASN A 148 -6.79 8.87 -12.74
N LEU A 149 -7.44 7.85 -12.18
CA LEU A 149 -8.08 6.74 -12.89
C LEU A 149 -9.61 6.89 -12.96
N SER A 150 -10.13 8.11 -12.84
CA SER A 150 -11.57 8.38 -12.89
C SER A 150 -12.25 7.87 -14.17
N ALA A 151 -11.58 7.91 -15.31
CA ALA A 151 -12.09 7.35 -16.56
C ALA A 151 -12.32 5.82 -16.47
N TYR A 152 -11.40 5.07 -15.83
CA TYR A 152 -11.56 3.64 -15.56
C TYR A 152 -12.78 3.40 -14.64
N LYS A 153 -12.91 4.18 -13.56
CA LYS A 153 -14.07 4.09 -12.66
C LYS A 153 -15.40 4.38 -13.38
N ASN A 154 -15.43 5.41 -14.20
CA ASN A 154 -16.62 5.81 -14.97
C ASN A 154 -17.04 4.75 -16.00
N SER A 155 -16.09 3.92 -16.46
CA SER A 155 -16.37 2.78 -17.34
C SER A 155 -16.87 1.53 -16.60
N GLY A 156 -17.07 1.61 -15.26
CA GLY A 156 -17.59 0.52 -14.44
C GLY A 156 -16.54 -0.26 -13.66
N GLY A 157 -15.25 0.08 -13.80
CA GLY A 157 -14.17 -0.51 -13.01
C GLY A 157 -14.29 -0.15 -11.52
N LYS A 158 -13.89 -1.08 -10.65
CA LYS A 158 -13.92 -0.90 -9.19
C LYS A 158 -12.53 -1.01 -8.60
N PHE A 159 -12.30 -0.29 -7.51
CA PHE A 159 -11.02 -0.36 -6.80
C PHE A 159 -11.12 -1.25 -5.55
N ILE A 160 -10.03 -1.93 -5.24
CA ILE A 160 -9.83 -2.65 -3.99
C ILE A 160 -8.73 -1.93 -3.21
N ILE A 161 -9.05 -1.39 -2.04
CA ILE A 161 -8.08 -0.83 -1.11
C ILE A 161 -7.74 -1.92 -0.09
N PRO A 162 -6.50 -2.43 -0.04
CA PRO A 162 -6.17 -3.63 0.75
C PRO A 162 -5.96 -3.38 2.25
N ILE A 163 -5.61 -2.15 2.65
CA ILE A 163 -5.17 -1.80 4.01
C ILE A 163 -5.99 -0.59 4.52
N PRO A 164 -6.38 -0.51 5.82
CA PRO A 164 -6.11 -1.49 6.90
C PRO A 164 -6.94 -2.76 6.79
N MET A 165 -8.13 -2.68 6.22
CA MET A 165 -9.03 -3.80 5.92
C MET A 165 -9.42 -3.74 4.46
N PRO A 166 -9.48 -4.88 3.75
CA PRO A 166 -9.84 -4.89 2.33
C PRO A 166 -11.24 -4.33 2.11
N LYS A 167 -11.36 -3.37 1.20
CA LYS A 167 -12.66 -2.80 0.81
C LYS A 167 -12.73 -2.53 -0.68
N ILE A 168 -13.91 -2.69 -1.25
CA ILE A 168 -14.23 -2.31 -2.63
C ILE A 168 -14.85 -0.91 -2.62
N VAL A 169 -14.43 -0.06 -3.55
CA VAL A 169 -14.91 1.31 -3.74
C VAL A 169 -15.15 1.61 -5.20
#